data_699c62ff3a9651097f5c8667e496ea8e
#
_entry.id   699c62ff3a9651097f5c8667e496ea8e
#
_cell.length_a   1.000
_cell.length_b   1.000
_cell.length_c   1.000
_cell.angle_alpha   90.00
_cell.angle_beta   90.00
_cell.angle_gamma   90.00
#
_symmetry.space_group_name_H-M   'P 1'
#
loop_
_entity.id
_entity.type
_entity.pdbx_description
1 polymer ?
#
loop_
_entity_poly.entity_id
_entity_poly.type
_entity_poly.pdbx_seq_one_letter_code
_entity_poly.pdbx_strand_id
1 'polypeptide(L)'
;MTAIIMDKSLKKIILCFTVILSVAVFNLFQVAAVDVNKKCSLTLNECLSGLNVHLYRVASIDEVGSYQYTEDFKEAENTTIDLNKLETSEELKNAAITLKGYAASQKGVIKQANSSTLSYTNLKTGLYLITADNLELNGTTYTYLPYLISLPQGTDYDVSIDFIKYSKNPSHEYKIVKRWVDKGLTHPKK
;
A
#
# COMPACT_ATOMS: atom_id res chain seq x y z
N MET A 1 -62.12 9.48 2.55
CA MET A 1 -60.94 8.69 2.85
C MET A 1 -61.23 7.23 2.61
N THR A 2 -60.91 6.70 1.41
CA THR A 2 -61.37 5.37 0.94
C THR A 2 -60.29 4.36 1.39
N ALA A 3 -60.64 3.52 2.36
CA ALA A 3 -59.75 2.42 2.79
C ALA A 3 -59.74 1.33 1.72
N ILE A 4 -58.60 1.10 1.09
CA ILE A 4 -58.40 0.00 0.15
C ILE A 4 -58.34 -1.30 0.96
N ILE A 5 -59.41 -2.08 0.92
CA ILE A 5 -59.46 -3.42 1.53
C ILE A 5 -58.67 -4.36 0.58
N MET A 6 -57.41 -4.59 0.91
CA MET A 6 -56.57 -5.55 0.17
C MET A 6 -57.05 -6.97 0.46
N ASP A 7 -57.30 -7.73 -0.61
CA ASP A 7 -57.67 -9.16 -0.56
C ASP A 7 -56.57 -9.99 0.14
N LYS A 8 -56.99 -11.05 0.86
CA LYS A 8 -56.07 -11.97 1.58
C LYS A 8 -55.03 -12.64 0.67
N SER A 9 -55.39 -12.88 -0.61
CA SER A 9 -54.52 -13.43 -1.61
C SER A 9 -53.41 -12.46 -2.00
N LEU A 10 -53.77 -11.18 -2.18
CA LEU A 10 -52.81 -10.10 -2.53
C LEU A 10 -51.80 -9.86 -1.40
N LYS A 11 -52.26 -9.93 -0.11
CA LYS A 11 -51.37 -9.83 1.05
C LYS A 11 -50.37 -10.95 1.12
N LYS A 12 -50.73 -12.19 0.79
CA LYS A 12 -49.80 -13.33 0.73
C LYS A 12 -48.76 -13.18 -0.39
N ILE A 13 -49.17 -12.68 -1.55
CA ILE A 13 -48.27 -12.44 -2.69
C ILE A 13 -47.25 -11.35 -2.33
N ILE A 14 -47.67 -10.24 -1.73
CA ILE A 14 -46.77 -9.16 -1.31
C ILE A 14 -45.81 -9.66 -0.23
N LEU A 15 -46.29 -10.47 0.75
CA LEU A 15 -45.40 -11.02 1.80
C LEU A 15 -44.36 -11.99 1.20
N CYS A 16 -44.72 -12.83 0.23
CA CYS A 16 -43.75 -13.70 -0.47
C CYS A 16 -42.73 -12.87 -1.25
N PHE A 17 -43.15 -11.78 -1.93
CA PHE A 17 -42.25 -10.93 -2.69
C PHE A 17 -41.27 -10.19 -1.79
N THR A 18 -41.69 -9.70 -0.61
CA THR A 18 -40.79 -9.04 0.35
C THR A 18 -39.77 -9.99 0.95
N VAL A 19 -40.14 -11.26 1.22
CA VAL A 19 -39.21 -12.27 1.72
C VAL A 19 -38.19 -12.67 0.64
N ILE A 20 -38.61 -12.85 -0.61
CA ILE A 20 -37.70 -13.18 -1.71
C ILE A 20 -36.74 -12.01 -1.98
N LEU A 21 -37.20 -10.76 -1.95
CA LEU A 21 -36.38 -9.59 -2.15
C LEU A 21 -35.34 -9.41 -1.02
N SER A 22 -35.70 -9.69 0.24
CA SER A 22 -34.77 -9.62 1.37
C SER A 22 -33.67 -10.69 1.29
N VAL A 23 -33.98 -11.90 0.85
CA VAL A 23 -32.98 -12.97 0.64
C VAL A 23 -32.06 -12.65 -0.54
N ALA A 24 -32.59 -12.05 -1.61
CA ALA A 24 -31.80 -11.66 -2.77
C ALA A 24 -30.80 -10.52 -2.44
N VAL A 25 -31.18 -9.57 -1.60
CA VAL A 25 -30.30 -8.46 -1.16
C VAL A 25 -29.21 -8.97 -0.21
N PHE A 26 -29.48 -9.99 0.62
CA PHE A 26 -28.47 -10.53 1.53
C PHE A 26 -27.31 -11.26 0.80
N ASN A 27 -27.53 -11.76 -0.41
CA ASN A 27 -26.48 -12.40 -1.21
C ASN A 27 -25.57 -11.42 -1.98
N LEU A 28 -25.89 -10.12 -2.00
CA LEU A 28 -25.09 -9.11 -2.72
C LEU A 28 -23.89 -8.58 -1.92
N PHE A 29 -23.79 -8.94 -0.64
CA PHE A 29 -22.69 -8.53 0.24
C PHE A 29 -21.87 -9.73 0.76
N GLN A 30 -21.63 -10.73 -0.10
CA GLN A 30 -20.58 -11.69 0.22
C GLN A 30 -19.22 -10.99 -0.04
N VAL A 31 -18.71 -10.30 0.98
CA VAL A 31 -17.27 -10.04 1.04
C VAL A 31 -16.63 -11.41 1.09
N ALA A 32 -15.89 -11.76 0.04
CA ALA A 32 -15.17 -13.04 0.03
C ALA A 32 -14.24 -13.07 1.22
N ALA A 33 -14.44 -14.02 2.13
CA ALA A 33 -13.58 -14.18 3.29
C ALA A 33 -12.13 -14.44 2.84
N VAL A 34 -11.18 -13.83 3.52
CA VAL A 34 -9.76 -14.06 3.26
C VAL A 34 -9.38 -15.45 3.77
N ASP A 35 -8.89 -16.34 2.90
CA ASP A 35 -8.27 -17.58 3.35
C ASP A 35 -6.88 -17.29 3.92
N VAL A 36 -6.82 -17.10 5.22
CA VAL A 36 -5.60 -16.73 5.95
C VAL A 36 -4.51 -17.82 5.93
N ASN A 37 -4.88 -19.06 5.57
CA ASN A 37 -3.95 -20.19 5.48
C ASN A 37 -3.31 -20.30 4.09
N LYS A 38 -3.94 -19.72 3.06
CA LYS A 38 -3.42 -19.72 1.71
C LYS A 38 -2.18 -18.84 1.61
N LYS A 39 -1.18 -19.32 0.86
CA LYS A 39 0.03 -18.56 0.62
C LYS A 39 -0.16 -17.61 -0.54
N CYS A 40 0.54 -16.47 -0.44
CA CYS A 40 0.55 -15.45 -1.46
C CYS A 40 1.89 -15.41 -2.20
N SER A 41 1.87 -14.85 -3.39
CA SER A 41 3.05 -14.39 -4.10
C SER A 41 2.95 -12.90 -4.43
N LEU A 42 4.10 -12.24 -4.53
CA LEU A 42 4.21 -10.85 -4.95
C LEU A 42 5.27 -10.74 -6.03
N THR A 43 4.89 -10.20 -7.18
CA THR A 43 5.82 -9.88 -8.27
C THR A 43 5.89 -8.36 -8.44
N LEU A 44 7.10 -7.83 -8.35
CA LEU A 44 7.41 -6.43 -8.62
C LEU A 44 7.96 -6.33 -10.04
N ASN A 45 7.30 -5.57 -10.90
CA ASN A 45 7.75 -5.24 -12.24
C ASN A 45 8.53 -3.92 -12.22
N GLU A 46 9.15 -3.56 -13.32
CA GLU A 46 9.91 -2.33 -13.51
C GLU A 46 11.10 -2.14 -12.54
N CYS A 47 11.60 -3.23 -11.94
CA CYS A 47 12.79 -3.19 -11.12
C CYS A 47 14.03 -2.86 -11.97
N LEU A 48 14.98 -2.15 -11.39
CA LEU A 48 16.32 -1.98 -11.97
C LEU A 48 17.22 -3.10 -11.48
N SER A 49 18.04 -3.64 -12.39
CA SER A 49 19.04 -4.65 -12.01
C SER A 49 20.03 -4.08 -11.00
N GLY A 50 20.32 -4.85 -9.96
CA GLY A 50 21.16 -4.43 -8.82
C GLY A 50 20.40 -3.80 -7.66
N LEU A 51 19.10 -3.53 -7.81
CA LEU A 51 18.29 -2.93 -6.76
C LEU A 51 18.06 -3.92 -5.62
N ASN A 52 18.39 -3.53 -4.38
CA ASN A 52 17.98 -4.26 -3.19
C ASN A 52 16.59 -3.81 -2.76
N VAL A 53 15.67 -4.75 -2.70
CA VAL A 53 14.28 -4.53 -2.26
C VAL A 53 14.06 -5.27 -0.94
N HIS A 54 13.47 -4.57 0.01
CA HIS A 54 13.15 -5.06 1.34
C HIS A 54 11.64 -5.21 1.48
N LEU A 55 11.20 -6.37 1.92
CA LEU A 55 9.80 -6.69 2.16
C LEU A 55 9.58 -7.00 3.64
N TYR A 56 8.69 -6.25 4.28
CA TYR A 56 8.34 -6.40 5.69
C TYR A 56 6.86 -6.72 5.84
N ARG A 57 6.51 -7.73 6.61
CA ARG A 57 5.12 -8.00 6.97
C ARG A 57 4.75 -7.13 8.17
N VAL A 58 4.05 -6.03 7.91
CA VAL A 58 3.63 -5.04 8.92
C VAL A 58 2.50 -5.55 9.80
N ALA A 59 1.51 -6.17 9.17
CA ALA A 59 0.32 -6.66 9.87
C ALA A 59 -0.14 -8.02 9.34
N SER A 60 -0.77 -8.80 10.21
CA SER A 60 -1.62 -9.93 9.83
C SER A 60 -2.97 -9.41 9.36
N ILE A 61 -3.68 -10.23 8.58
CA ILE A 61 -5.07 -9.99 8.19
C ILE A 61 -5.90 -11.17 8.68
N ASP A 62 -7.10 -10.91 9.18
CA ASP A 62 -8.05 -11.94 9.55
C ASP A 62 -9.01 -12.30 8.40
N GLU A 63 -9.92 -13.25 8.63
CA GLU A 63 -10.87 -13.73 7.63
C GLU A 63 -11.88 -12.66 7.18
N VAL A 64 -12.11 -11.63 7.99
CA VAL A 64 -13.02 -10.52 7.67
C VAL A 64 -12.29 -9.31 7.07
N GLY A 65 -10.95 -9.40 6.89
CA GLY A 65 -10.15 -8.36 6.24
C GLY A 65 -9.57 -7.33 7.19
N SER A 66 -9.63 -7.55 8.53
CA SER A 66 -9.08 -6.61 9.51
C SER A 66 -7.59 -6.85 9.73
N TYR A 67 -6.83 -5.77 9.86
CA TYR A 67 -5.39 -5.80 10.10
C TYR A 67 -5.06 -5.67 11.58
N GLN A 68 -4.06 -6.46 12.00
CA GLN A 68 -3.43 -6.36 13.31
C GLN A 68 -1.91 -6.33 13.15
N TYR A 69 -1.24 -5.35 13.75
CA TYR A 69 0.21 -5.25 13.70
C TYR A 69 0.91 -6.53 14.12
N THR A 70 2.00 -6.89 13.43
CA THR A 70 2.88 -7.98 13.85
C THR A 70 3.72 -7.54 15.05
N GLU A 71 4.32 -8.50 15.78
CA GLU A 71 5.24 -8.19 16.88
C GLU A 71 6.39 -7.27 16.43
N ASP A 72 6.89 -7.43 15.21
CA ASP A 72 7.96 -6.60 14.64
C ASP A 72 7.53 -5.13 14.47
N PHE A 73 6.23 -4.86 14.33
CA PHE A 73 5.68 -3.50 14.16
C PHE A 73 4.77 -3.07 15.30
N LYS A 74 4.81 -3.75 16.43
CA LYS A 74 3.96 -3.45 17.57
C LYS A 74 4.14 -2.03 18.11
N GLU A 75 5.35 -1.49 18.05
CA GLU A 75 5.60 -0.11 18.46
C GLU A 75 4.85 0.92 17.59
N ALA A 76 4.53 0.56 16.35
CA ALA A 76 3.76 1.41 15.45
C ALA A 76 2.27 1.52 15.85
N GLU A 77 1.74 0.66 16.71
CA GLU A 77 0.39 0.80 17.29
C GLU A 77 0.21 2.09 18.09
N ASN A 78 1.31 2.63 18.64
CA ASN A 78 1.30 3.89 19.39
C ASN A 78 1.25 5.13 18.47
N THR A 79 1.23 4.95 17.17
CA THR A 79 1.09 6.04 16.19
C THR A 79 -0.39 6.36 15.94
N THR A 80 -0.63 7.42 15.18
CA THR A 80 -1.99 7.77 14.73
C THR A 80 -2.47 6.94 13.53
N ILE A 81 -1.69 5.93 13.09
CA ILE A 81 -2.01 5.11 11.91
C ILE A 81 -2.97 3.99 12.33
N ASP A 82 -4.21 4.10 11.90
CA ASP A 82 -5.19 3.02 11.96
C ASP A 82 -5.19 2.29 10.61
N LEU A 83 -4.56 1.10 10.57
CA LEU A 83 -4.42 0.31 9.34
C LEU A 83 -5.76 -0.07 8.71
N ASN A 84 -6.83 -0.09 9.51
CA ASN A 84 -8.18 -0.47 9.07
C ASN A 84 -8.99 0.72 8.50
N LYS A 85 -8.40 1.93 8.49
CA LYS A 85 -9.02 3.16 8.00
C LYS A 85 -8.22 3.86 6.90
N LEU A 86 -7.26 3.17 6.28
CA LEU A 86 -6.48 3.71 5.17
C LEU A 86 -7.28 3.54 3.86
N GLU A 87 -8.01 4.58 3.46
CA GLU A 87 -8.91 4.54 2.31
C GLU A 87 -8.34 5.24 1.07
N THR A 88 -7.46 6.22 1.27
CA THR A 88 -6.91 7.03 0.18
C THR A 88 -5.46 6.66 -0.14
N SER A 89 -5.05 6.90 -1.40
CA SER A 89 -3.65 6.71 -1.81
C SER A 89 -2.68 7.58 -1.01
N GLU A 90 -3.12 8.76 -0.56
CA GLU A 90 -2.29 9.67 0.25
C GLU A 90 -2.10 9.11 1.67
N GLU A 91 -3.15 8.61 2.30
CA GLU A 91 -3.07 7.95 3.61
C GLU A 91 -2.16 6.72 3.56
N LEU A 92 -2.31 5.87 2.54
CA LEU A 92 -1.44 4.71 2.33
C LEU A 92 0.02 5.12 2.17
N LYS A 93 0.29 6.17 1.39
CA LYS A 93 1.64 6.71 1.19
C LYS A 93 2.23 7.26 2.50
N ASN A 94 1.46 8.05 3.25
CA ASN A 94 1.90 8.64 4.51
C ASN A 94 2.14 7.55 5.57
N ALA A 95 1.28 6.55 5.63
CA ALA A 95 1.46 5.37 6.48
C ALA A 95 2.73 4.61 6.10
N ALA A 96 2.98 4.36 4.80
CA ALA A 96 4.18 3.70 4.32
C ALA A 96 5.47 4.45 4.70
N ILE A 97 5.47 5.78 4.60
CA ILE A 97 6.61 6.63 4.98
C ILE A 97 6.87 6.51 6.49
N THR A 98 5.83 6.59 7.31
CA THR A 98 5.95 6.47 8.76
C THR A 98 6.44 5.07 9.17
N LEU A 99 5.85 4.01 8.62
CA LEU A 99 6.20 2.62 8.91
C LEU A 99 7.62 2.26 8.44
N LYS A 100 8.14 2.92 7.40
CA LYS A 100 9.55 2.77 7.00
C LYS A 100 10.51 3.15 8.14
N GLY A 101 10.15 4.13 8.98
CA GLY A 101 10.96 4.50 10.16
C GLY A 101 11.08 3.34 11.15
N TYR A 102 10.02 2.58 11.37
CA TYR A 102 10.02 1.40 12.25
C TYR A 102 10.71 0.20 11.62
N ALA A 103 10.66 0.07 10.29
CA ALA A 103 11.26 -1.03 9.56
C ALA A 103 12.81 -1.08 9.67
N ALA A 104 13.46 0.04 9.98
CA ALA A 104 14.92 0.13 10.07
C ALA A 104 15.55 -0.82 11.10
N SER A 105 14.81 -1.19 12.16
CA SER A 105 15.22 -2.12 13.21
C SER A 105 14.70 -3.55 13.01
N GLN A 106 13.91 -3.80 11.96
CA GLN A 106 13.22 -5.07 11.76
C GLN A 106 13.91 -5.98 10.74
N LYS A 107 13.65 -7.28 10.86
CA LYS A 107 14.14 -8.28 9.92
C LYS A 107 13.20 -8.41 8.73
N GLY A 108 13.49 -7.69 7.66
CA GLY A 108 12.81 -7.85 6.37
C GLY A 108 13.38 -8.99 5.53
N VAL A 109 12.62 -9.44 4.55
CA VAL A 109 13.13 -10.29 3.47
C VAL A 109 13.76 -9.41 2.43
N ILE A 110 15.09 -9.49 2.28
CA ILE A 110 15.84 -8.69 1.32
C ILE A 110 16.13 -9.55 0.09
N LYS A 111 15.82 -9.01 -1.09
CA LYS A 111 16.20 -9.61 -2.38
C LYS A 111 16.79 -8.55 -3.30
N GLN A 112 17.80 -8.95 -4.06
CA GLN A 112 18.35 -8.13 -5.13
C GLN A 112 17.66 -8.47 -6.45
N ALA A 113 17.22 -7.45 -7.17
CA ALA A 113 16.68 -7.61 -8.52
C ALA A 113 17.82 -7.86 -9.51
N ASN A 114 17.74 -8.97 -10.23
CA ASN A 114 18.69 -9.33 -11.29
C ASN A 114 18.12 -9.09 -12.71
N SER A 115 16.86 -8.68 -12.77
CA SER A 115 16.11 -8.37 -13.99
C SER A 115 15.09 -7.28 -13.73
N SER A 116 14.25 -6.97 -14.71
CA SER A 116 13.12 -6.02 -14.54
C SER A 116 12.00 -6.55 -13.65
N THR A 117 12.06 -7.80 -13.22
CA THR A 117 11.07 -8.40 -12.31
C THR A 117 11.76 -9.00 -11.08
N LEU A 118 11.08 -8.89 -9.93
CA LEU A 118 11.50 -9.50 -8.67
C LEU A 118 10.30 -10.16 -8.00
N SER A 119 10.41 -11.46 -7.69
CA SER A 119 9.29 -12.21 -7.12
C SER A 119 9.58 -12.71 -5.71
N TYR A 120 8.57 -12.61 -4.86
CA TYR A 120 8.50 -13.21 -3.53
C TYR A 120 7.38 -14.25 -3.53
N THR A 121 7.66 -15.43 -3.03
CA THR A 121 6.72 -16.56 -2.98
C THR A 121 6.54 -17.07 -1.57
N ASN A 122 5.49 -17.86 -1.34
CA ASN A 122 5.20 -18.50 -0.05
C ASN A 122 5.00 -17.48 1.09
N LEU A 123 4.48 -16.30 0.77
CA LEU A 123 4.18 -15.25 1.74
C LEU A 123 2.92 -15.62 2.54
N LYS A 124 2.87 -15.20 3.80
CA LYS A 124 1.64 -15.24 4.60
C LYS A 124 0.72 -14.11 4.15
N THR A 125 -0.58 -14.25 4.34
CA THR A 125 -1.55 -13.15 4.16
C THR A 125 -1.27 -12.01 5.14
N GLY A 126 -1.54 -10.76 4.74
CA GLY A 126 -1.33 -9.59 5.57
C GLY A 126 -1.01 -8.32 4.80
N LEU A 127 -0.66 -7.27 5.53
CA LEU A 127 -0.20 -6.00 4.98
C LEU A 127 1.33 -5.98 4.95
N TYR A 128 1.89 -5.62 3.80
CA TYR A 128 3.33 -5.60 3.57
C TYR A 128 3.81 -4.20 3.23
N LEU A 129 4.94 -3.83 3.82
CA LEU A 129 5.71 -2.64 3.45
C LEU A 129 6.83 -3.07 2.52
N ILE A 130 6.90 -2.42 1.36
CA ILE A 130 7.97 -2.56 0.39
C ILE A 130 8.84 -1.31 0.47
N THR A 131 10.14 -1.48 0.65
CA THR A 131 11.14 -0.41 0.55
C THR A 131 12.27 -0.85 -0.35
N ALA A 132 13.09 0.09 -0.81
CA ALA A 132 14.29 -0.25 -1.55
C ALA A 132 15.43 0.69 -1.16
N ASP A 133 16.66 0.22 -1.37
CA ASP A 133 17.85 1.03 -1.27
C ASP A 133 17.92 2.03 -2.43
N ASN A 134 18.67 3.10 -2.25
CA ASN A 134 19.03 3.95 -3.38
C ASN A 134 19.97 3.17 -4.30
N LEU A 135 19.76 3.29 -5.60
CA LEU A 135 20.61 2.66 -6.60
C LEU A 135 21.25 3.73 -7.47
N GLU A 136 22.58 3.70 -7.53
CA GLU A 136 23.32 4.55 -8.46
C GLU A 136 23.62 3.77 -9.74
N LEU A 137 23.17 4.30 -10.87
CA LEU A 137 23.40 3.71 -12.18
C LEU A 137 23.70 4.79 -13.20
N ASN A 138 24.84 4.70 -13.85
CA ASN A 138 25.30 5.65 -14.88
C ASN A 138 25.29 7.13 -14.42
N GLY A 139 25.70 7.37 -13.17
CA GLY A 139 25.72 8.73 -12.59
C GLY A 139 24.32 9.29 -12.22
N THR A 140 23.29 8.46 -12.26
CA THR A 140 21.94 8.82 -11.82
C THR A 140 21.58 8.02 -10.57
N THR A 141 21.12 8.71 -9.53
CA THR A 141 20.60 8.08 -8.32
C THR A 141 19.11 7.83 -8.48
N TYR A 142 18.71 6.56 -8.41
CA TYR A 142 17.32 6.13 -8.39
C TYR A 142 16.89 5.92 -6.94
N THR A 143 15.76 6.50 -6.59
CA THR A 143 15.12 6.34 -5.28
C THR A 143 13.73 5.77 -5.45
N TYR A 144 13.26 5.05 -4.43
CA TYR A 144 11.94 4.43 -4.44
C TYR A 144 11.17 4.90 -3.20
N LEU A 145 9.93 5.28 -3.40
CA LEU A 145 9.05 5.56 -2.27
C LEU A 145 8.63 4.25 -1.60
N PRO A 146 8.50 4.24 -0.27
CA PRO A 146 7.92 3.10 0.42
C PRO A 146 6.48 2.90 -0.04
N TYR A 147 6.05 1.65 -0.10
CA TYR A 147 4.73 1.27 -0.58
C TYR A 147 4.09 0.23 0.33
N LEU A 148 2.80 0.38 0.63
CA LEU A 148 2.01 -0.60 1.37
C LEU A 148 1.16 -1.41 0.40
N ILE A 149 1.14 -2.72 0.58
CA ILE A 149 0.34 -3.64 -0.22
C ILE A 149 -0.31 -4.70 0.65
N SER A 150 -1.59 -4.94 0.42
CA SER A 150 -2.30 -6.09 0.99
C SER A 150 -2.02 -7.35 0.18
N LEU A 151 -1.80 -8.46 0.86
CA LEU A 151 -1.77 -9.79 0.28
C LEU A 151 -2.75 -10.68 1.06
N PRO A 152 -3.85 -11.14 0.40
CA PRO A 152 -4.20 -10.94 -0.99
C PRO A 152 -4.71 -9.54 -1.31
N GLN A 153 -4.82 -9.22 -2.61
CA GLN A 153 -5.62 -8.10 -3.11
C GLN A 153 -7.02 -8.61 -3.50
N GLY A 154 -8.01 -8.35 -2.67
CA GLY A 154 -9.33 -8.95 -2.83
C GLY A 154 -9.23 -10.48 -2.78
N THR A 155 -9.52 -11.16 -3.89
CA THR A 155 -9.43 -12.62 -4.03
C THR A 155 -8.14 -13.10 -4.70
N ASP A 156 -7.26 -12.18 -5.10
CA ASP A 156 -6.02 -12.51 -5.80
C ASP A 156 -4.85 -12.69 -4.81
N TYR A 157 -4.34 -13.92 -4.74
CA TYR A 157 -3.21 -14.32 -3.91
C TYR A 157 -1.86 -14.24 -4.64
N ASP A 158 -1.89 -14.08 -5.97
CA ASP A 158 -0.72 -13.97 -6.84
C ASP A 158 -0.63 -12.55 -7.42
N VAL A 159 -0.23 -11.61 -6.57
CA VAL A 159 -0.28 -10.17 -6.85
C VAL A 159 0.93 -9.74 -7.67
N SER A 160 0.70 -8.93 -8.70
CA SER A 160 1.76 -8.32 -9.52
C SER A 160 1.53 -6.82 -9.61
N ILE A 161 2.57 -6.03 -9.33
CA ILE A 161 2.52 -4.57 -9.37
C ILE A 161 3.75 -3.98 -10.08
N ASP A 162 3.58 -2.79 -10.63
CA ASP A 162 4.69 -2.00 -11.15
C ASP A 162 5.34 -1.23 -10.00
N PHE A 163 6.65 -1.49 -9.76
CA PHE A 163 7.39 -0.85 -8.69
C PHE A 163 7.94 0.49 -9.17
N ILE A 164 7.22 1.57 -8.84
CA ILE A 164 7.46 2.90 -9.37
C ILE A 164 8.78 3.47 -8.82
N LYS A 165 9.69 3.78 -9.73
CA LYS A 165 10.97 4.42 -9.45
C LYS A 165 10.89 5.92 -9.67
N TYR A 166 11.61 6.66 -8.85
CA TYR A 166 11.86 8.08 -9.07
C TYR A 166 13.33 8.28 -9.39
N SER A 167 13.63 8.81 -10.56
CA SER A 167 14.97 9.29 -10.85
C SER A 167 15.15 10.64 -10.17
N LYS A 168 16.13 10.76 -9.31
CA LYS A 168 16.67 12.06 -8.95
C LYS A 168 17.87 12.35 -9.82
N ASN A 169 17.92 13.58 -10.28
CA ASN A 169 18.93 14.17 -11.16
C ASN A 169 20.30 13.49 -11.07
N PRO A 170 21.01 13.39 -12.19
CA PRO A 170 22.43 13.14 -12.13
C PRO A 170 23.02 14.08 -11.10
N SER A 171 23.98 13.59 -10.33
CA SER A 171 24.73 14.40 -9.36
C SER A 171 25.48 15.52 -10.08
N HIS A 172 24.75 16.52 -10.56
CA HIS A 172 25.36 17.77 -10.97
C HIS A 172 25.62 18.56 -9.69
N GLU A 173 26.89 18.68 -9.36
CA GLU A 173 27.37 19.65 -8.43
C GLU A 173 26.92 21.04 -8.95
N TYR A 174 25.83 21.56 -8.42
CA TYR A 174 25.41 22.93 -8.70
C TYR A 174 26.41 23.85 -7.98
N LYS A 175 27.43 24.30 -8.69
CA LYS A 175 28.29 25.36 -8.23
C LYS A 175 27.48 26.67 -8.26
N ILE A 176 26.85 27.01 -7.13
CA ILE A 176 26.14 28.29 -7.00
C ILE A 176 27.23 29.37 -6.93
N VAL A 177 27.52 29.99 -8.09
CA VAL A 177 28.35 31.18 -8.15
C VAL A 177 27.46 32.37 -7.78
N LYS A 178 27.53 32.80 -6.53
CA LYS A 178 26.86 34.02 -6.08
C LYS A 178 27.53 35.21 -6.75
N ARG A 179 26.97 35.69 -7.84
CA ARG A 179 27.44 36.88 -8.54
C ARG A 179 26.76 38.09 -7.90
N TRP A 180 27.49 38.83 -7.11
CA TRP A 180 27.04 40.15 -6.63
C TRP A 180 27.14 41.13 -7.80
N VAL A 181 26.03 41.61 -8.25
CA VAL A 181 25.98 42.73 -9.22
C VAL A 181 25.85 44.01 -8.38
N ASP A 182 26.98 44.61 -8.03
CA ASP A 182 27.01 45.91 -7.40
C ASP A 182 26.65 46.97 -8.40
N LYS A 183 25.46 47.52 -8.28
CA LYS A 183 25.04 48.72 -9.07
C LYS A 183 25.73 49.98 -8.49
N GLY A 184 27.05 50.03 -8.54
CA GLY A 184 27.82 51.23 -8.18
C GLY A 184 27.92 51.61 -6.69
N LEU A 185 27.61 50.67 -5.79
CA LEU A 185 27.85 50.88 -4.34
C LEU A 185 29.28 50.47 -3.98
N THR A 186 30.07 51.47 -3.58
CA THR A 186 31.41 51.24 -3.03
C THR A 186 31.31 50.63 -1.62
N HIS A 187 31.77 49.40 -1.46
CA HIS A 187 31.92 48.83 -0.13
C HIS A 187 33.21 49.28 0.55
N PRO A 188 33.19 49.67 1.84
CA PRO A 188 34.39 49.97 2.54
C PRO A 188 35.26 48.71 2.65
N LYS A 189 36.50 48.81 2.23
CA LYS A 189 37.52 47.77 2.46
C LYS A 189 37.75 47.64 3.95
N LYS A 190 37.56 46.43 4.50
CA LYS A 190 38.11 46.05 5.80
C LYS A 190 39.56 45.63 5.65
#